data_d4e7d2477546423e20d7164709df34e7
#
_entry.id   d4e7d2477546423e20d7164709df34e7
#
_cell.length_a   1.000
_cell.length_b   1.000
_cell.length_c   1.000
_cell.angle_alpha   90.00
_cell.angle_beta   90.00
_cell.angle_gamma   90.00
#
_symmetry.space_group_name_H-M   'P 1'
#
loop_
_entity.id
_entity.type
_entity.pdbx_description
1 polymer ?
#
loop_
_entity_poly.entity_id
_entity_poly.type
_entity_poly.pdbx_seq_one_letter_code
_entity_poly.pdbx_strand_id
1 'polypeptide(L)'
;MKRFLTALEIIFYFLWFVGCIFLGMVGVFLLTSGFELYAYATFASTVIVFVCLILGIKTKKKVPEYNRGEFIKTYKLEGYAHADTKNSGGFADIYSDCISLCDTSGSHFLKCTNLKWTDFDSYIVLDKNRVCYKMKSGNYGIIGLGSKIKLKTFVKLLNSHEIVDVRNTENEQVYEEDVTRKLERVMKK
;
A
#
# COMPACT_ATOMS: atom_id res chain seq x y z
N MET A 1 -3.09 -1.36 13.34
CA MET A 1 -2.71 -2.31 12.27
C MET A 1 -1.21 -2.31 11.95
N LYS A 2 -0.54 -1.15 11.73
CA LYS A 2 0.94 -1.10 11.56
C LYS A 2 1.73 -1.81 12.67
N ARG A 3 1.40 -1.57 13.95
CA ARG A 3 2.08 -2.21 15.09
C ARG A 3 1.93 -3.74 15.10
N PHE A 4 0.79 -4.25 14.66
CA PHE A 4 0.55 -5.69 14.57
C PHE A 4 1.38 -6.34 13.45
N LEU A 5 1.47 -5.71 12.28
CA LEU A 5 2.31 -6.18 11.17
C LEU A 5 3.79 -6.15 11.54
N THR A 6 4.26 -5.11 12.25
CA THR A 6 5.64 -5.04 12.74
C THR A 6 5.93 -6.13 13.77
N ALA A 7 4.98 -6.43 14.66
CA ALA A 7 5.12 -7.52 15.62
C ALA A 7 5.19 -8.89 14.93
N LEU A 8 4.33 -9.16 13.94
CA LEU A 8 4.37 -10.38 13.13
C LEU A 8 5.70 -10.54 12.39
N GLU A 9 6.24 -9.45 11.87
CA GLU A 9 7.53 -9.43 11.19
C GLU A 9 8.69 -9.77 12.14
N ILE A 10 8.67 -9.21 13.35
CA ILE A 10 9.66 -9.52 14.40
C ILE A 10 9.56 -11.00 14.80
N ILE A 11 8.34 -11.52 14.99
CA ILE A 11 8.12 -12.94 15.31
C ILE A 11 8.65 -13.83 14.19
N PHE A 12 8.41 -13.47 12.94
CA PHE A 12 8.90 -14.24 11.79
C PHE A 12 10.44 -14.30 11.74
N TYR A 13 11.13 -13.17 11.94
CA TYR A 13 12.60 -13.14 11.99
C TYR A 13 13.15 -13.92 13.19
N PHE A 14 12.46 -13.85 14.33
CA PHE A 14 12.82 -14.62 15.50
C PHE A 14 12.72 -16.13 15.25
N LEU A 15 11.63 -16.61 14.67
CA LEU A 15 11.44 -18.02 14.31
C LEU A 15 12.49 -18.49 13.30
N TRP A 16 12.86 -17.67 12.32
CA TRP A 16 13.92 -17.98 11.38
C TRP A 16 15.28 -18.09 12.06
N PHE A 17 15.59 -17.20 12.98
CA PHE A 17 16.82 -17.23 13.75
C PHE A 17 16.92 -18.50 14.62
N VAL A 18 15.83 -18.85 15.30
CA VAL A 18 15.74 -20.11 16.09
C VAL A 18 15.89 -21.32 15.18
N GLY A 19 15.30 -21.30 13.99
CA GLY A 19 15.46 -22.35 12.98
C GLY A 19 16.93 -22.53 12.53
N CYS A 20 17.67 -21.45 12.33
CA CYS A 20 19.09 -21.50 12.01
C CYS A 20 19.92 -22.12 13.13
N ILE A 21 19.62 -21.79 14.40
CA ILE A 21 20.30 -22.40 15.55
C ILE A 21 20.01 -23.90 15.60
N PHE A 22 18.74 -24.29 15.39
CA PHE A 22 18.35 -25.70 15.39
C PHE A 22 19.07 -26.50 14.29
N LEU A 23 19.12 -25.98 13.06
CA LEU A 23 19.85 -26.58 11.95
C LEU A 23 21.35 -26.71 12.27
N GLY A 24 21.93 -25.70 12.90
CA GLY A 24 23.33 -25.77 13.37
C GLY A 24 23.56 -26.91 14.36
N MET A 25 22.67 -27.08 15.35
CA MET A 25 22.75 -28.19 16.32
C MET A 25 22.59 -29.54 15.64
N VAL A 26 21.68 -29.67 14.66
CA VAL A 26 21.54 -30.92 13.89
C VAL A 26 22.82 -31.21 13.10
N GLY A 27 23.47 -30.19 12.52
CA GLY A 27 24.76 -30.35 11.85
C GLY A 27 25.85 -30.89 12.77
N VAL A 28 25.97 -30.37 14.00
CA VAL A 28 26.91 -30.86 15.00
C VAL A 28 26.60 -32.30 15.40
N PHE A 29 25.32 -32.64 15.62
CA PHE A 29 24.90 -33.99 15.95
C PHE A 29 25.27 -35.00 14.84
N LEU A 30 25.03 -34.66 13.58
CA LEU A 30 25.38 -35.49 12.42
C LEU A 30 26.90 -35.68 12.32
N LEU A 31 27.70 -34.67 12.61
CA LEU A 31 29.15 -34.74 12.60
C LEU A 31 29.66 -35.72 13.68
N THR A 32 29.12 -35.60 14.90
CA THR A 32 29.50 -36.48 16.02
C THR A 32 29.02 -37.92 15.84
N SER A 33 27.99 -38.14 15.02
CA SER A 33 27.43 -39.44 14.66
C SER A 33 28.14 -40.12 13.47
N GLY A 34 29.17 -39.48 12.89
CA GLY A 34 29.93 -40.02 11.76
C GLY A 34 29.31 -39.78 10.38
N PHE A 35 28.26 -38.95 10.29
CA PHE A 35 27.60 -38.58 9.02
C PHE A 35 28.17 -37.28 8.47
N GLU A 36 29.48 -37.23 8.20
CA GLU A 36 30.20 -36.00 7.84
C GLU A 36 29.64 -35.31 6.63
N LEU A 37 29.30 -36.02 5.56
CA LEU A 37 28.75 -35.42 4.33
C LEU A 37 27.43 -34.65 4.59
N TYR A 38 26.54 -35.24 5.37
CA TYR A 38 25.26 -34.62 5.75
C TYR A 38 25.45 -33.44 6.70
N ALA A 39 26.45 -33.54 7.62
CA ALA A 39 26.79 -32.41 8.48
C ALA A 39 27.27 -31.19 7.69
N TYR A 40 28.19 -31.40 6.73
CA TYR A 40 28.64 -30.28 5.85
C TYR A 40 27.53 -29.70 5.01
N ALA A 41 26.62 -30.54 4.45
CA ALA A 41 25.44 -30.05 3.71
C ALA A 41 24.52 -29.20 4.59
N THR A 42 24.33 -29.63 5.86
CA THR A 42 23.49 -28.89 6.82
C THR A 42 24.12 -27.53 7.20
N PHE A 43 25.43 -27.49 7.42
CA PHE A 43 26.14 -26.24 7.71
C PHE A 43 26.08 -25.27 6.51
N ALA A 44 26.32 -25.76 5.27
CA ALA A 44 26.24 -24.97 4.08
C ALA A 44 24.82 -24.38 3.90
N SER A 45 23.79 -25.18 4.12
CA SER A 45 22.39 -24.73 4.06
C SER A 45 22.11 -23.65 5.11
N THR A 46 22.61 -23.82 6.33
CA THR A 46 22.45 -22.83 7.41
C THR A 46 23.09 -21.50 7.04
N VAL A 47 24.31 -21.52 6.47
CA VAL A 47 25.00 -20.32 6.02
C VAL A 47 24.23 -19.61 4.90
N ILE A 48 23.74 -20.35 3.91
CA ILE A 48 22.94 -19.80 2.80
C ILE A 48 21.69 -19.11 3.34
N VAL A 49 20.95 -19.79 4.22
CA VAL A 49 19.74 -19.27 4.85
C VAL A 49 20.05 -18.00 5.64
N PHE A 50 21.14 -17.98 6.41
CA PHE A 50 21.55 -16.82 7.19
C PHE A 50 21.96 -15.62 6.31
N VAL A 51 22.69 -15.87 5.23
CA VAL A 51 23.04 -14.84 4.23
C VAL A 51 21.80 -14.27 3.56
N CYS A 52 20.85 -15.13 3.17
CA CYS A 52 19.57 -14.68 2.58
C CYS A 52 18.77 -13.81 3.55
N LEU A 53 18.79 -14.13 4.85
CA LEU A 53 18.15 -13.36 5.90
C LEU A 53 18.78 -11.97 6.05
N ILE A 54 20.12 -11.89 6.09
CA ILE A 54 20.85 -10.62 6.17
C ILE A 54 20.60 -9.77 4.92
N LEU A 55 20.62 -10.37 3.73
CA LEU A 55 20.32 -9.67 2.47
C LEU A 55 18.87 -9.20 2.44
N GLY A 56 17.92 -10.02 2.90
CA GLY A 56 16.51 -9.65 3.01
C GLY A 56 16.27 -8.46 3.95
N ILE A 57 17.01 -8.37 5.05
CA ILE A 57 16.97 -7.23 5.97
C ILE A 57 17.57 -5.98 5.33
N LYS A 58 18.71 -6.11 4.63
CA LYS A 58 19.39 -4.97 3.98
C LYS A 58 18.66 -4.44 2.75
N THR A 59 17.97 -5.32 2.01
CA THR A 59 17.22 -4.92 0.80
C THR A 59 15.87 -4.26 1.12
N LYS A 60 15.44 -4.25 2.38
CA LYS A 60 14.39 -3.31 2.77
C LYS A 60 14.92 -1.89 2.53
N LYS A 61 14.77 -1.40 1.27
CA LYS A 61 14.93 0.01 0.98
C LYS A 61 14.14 0.74 2.05
N LYS A 62 14.82 1.56 2.87
CA LYS A 62 14.13 2.57 3.66
C LYS A 62 13.24 3.30 2.66
N VAL A 63 11.94 2.96 2.68
CA VAL A 63 10.97 3.79 1.97
C VAL A 63 11.23 5.17 2.54
N PRO A 64 11.60 6.16 1.71
CA PRO A 64 11.91 7.49 2.21
C PRO A 64 10.75 7.85 3.13
N GLU A 65 11.07 8.25 4.37
CA GLU A 65 10.08 8.60 5.37
C GLU A 65 9.35 9.81 4.82
N TYR A 66 8.27 9.52 4.09
CA TYR A 66 7.46 10.54 3.46
C TYR A 66 6.79 11.28 4.61
N ASN A 67 7.16 12.52 4.81
CA ASN A 67 6.52 13.36 5.80
C ASN A 67 5.05 13.50 5.42
N ARG A 68 4.18 12.73 6.11
CA ARG A 68 2.75 12.62 5.82
C ARG A 68 1.92 13.58 6.67
N GLY A 69 2.58 14.26 7.61
CA GLY A 69 1.89 15.00 8.64
C GLY A 69 1.21 14.08 9.67
N GLU A 70 0.25 14.65 10.43
CA GLU A 70 -0.48 13.93 11.46
C GLU A 70 -1.52 12.98 10.87
N PHE A 71 -1.61 11.75 11.42
CA PHE A 71 -2.64 10.79 11.02
C PHE A 71 -4.01 11.21 11.54
N ILE A 72 -4.99 11.29 10.66
CA ILE A 72 -6.35 11.72 10.98
C ILE A 72 -7.29 10.51 11.04
N LYS A 73 -7.36 9.70 9.97
CA LYS A 73 -8.37 8.64 9.85
C LYS A 73 -8.04 7.64 8.75
N THR A 74 -8.58 6.42 8.87
CA THR A 74 -8.59 5.41 7.81
C THR A 74 -9.99 5.20 7.25
N TYR A 75 -10.12 5.17 5.91
CA TYR A 75 -11.31 4.71 5.21
C TYR A 75 -11.04 3.35 4.55
N LYS A 76 -11.94 2.39 4.76
CA LYS A 76 -11.97 1.16 3.96
C LYS A 76 -12.59 1.51 2.60
N LEU A 77 -11.90 1.17 1.53
CA LEU A 77 -12.33 1.41 0.15
C LEU A 77 -13.00 0.18 -0.44
N GLU A 78 -13.98 0.37 -1.31
CA GLU A 78 -14.52 -0.68 -2.19
C GLU A 78 -13.57 -0.93 -3.36
N GLY A 79 -12.85 0.09 -3.77
CA GLY A 79 -11.84 0.06 -4.80
C GLY A 79 -11.29 1.44 -5.05
N TYR A 80 -10.17 1.50 -5.73
CA TYR A 80 -9.60 2.75 -6.21
C TYR A 80 -8.83 2.53 -7.50
N ALA A 81 -8.74 3.57 -8.30
CA ALA A 81 -7.83 3.64 -9.44
C ALA A 81 -7.08 4.97 -9.37
N HIS A 82 -5.80 4.97 -9.69
CA HIS A 82 -4.96 6.16 -9.81
C HIS A 82 -3.95 5.95 -10.92
N ALA A 83 -3.93 6.85 -11.89
CA ALA A 83 -3.12 6.72 -13.10
C ALA A 83 -3.32 5.33 -13.75
N ASP A 84 -2.29 4.50 -13.83
CA ASP A 84 -2.33 3.16 -14.43
C ASP A 84 -2.63 2.03 -13.43
N THR A 85 -2.83 2.35 -12.14
CA THR A 85 -3.11 1.35 -11.10
C THR A 85 -4.59 1.26 -10.82
N LYS A 86 -5.13 0.02 -10.77
CA LYS A 86 -6.51 -0.29 -10.41
C LYS A 86 -6.53 -1.38 -9.35
N ASN A 87 -7.27 -1.16 -8.27
CA ASN A 87 -7.39 -2.11 -7.17
C ASN A 87 -8.86 -2.27 -6.75
N SER A 88 -9.28 -3.52 -6.57
CA SER A 88 -10.65 -3.90 -6.15
C SER A 88 -10.77 -3.98 -4.63
N GLY A 89 -10.37 -2.93 -3.93
CA GLY A 89 -10.39 -2.85 -2.48
C GLY A 89 -9.17 -2.14 -1.95
N GLY A 90 -9.11 -1.90 -0.65
CA GLY A 90 -7.98 -1.25 -0.03
C GLY A 90 -8.35 -0.33 1.11
N PHE A 91 -7.41 0.52 1.48
CA PHE A 91 -7.59 1.54 2.50
C PHE A 91 -7.07 2.87 2.00
N ALA A 92 -7.73 3.94 2.43
CA ALA A 92 -7.22 5.30 2.32
C ALA A 92 -6.89 5.79 3.72
N ASP A 93 -5.61 5.90 4.04
CA ASP A 93 -5.15 6.54 5.26
C ASP A 93 -5.01 8.04 5.01
N ILE A 94 -5.74 8.81 5.79
CA ILE A 94 -5.77 10.27 5.70
C ILE A 94 -4.80 10.85 6.71
N TYR A 95 -3.96 11.74 6.22
CA TYR A 95 -3.01 12.53 7.00
C TYR A 95 -3.26 14.02 6.76
N SER A 96 -2.71 14.89 7.61
CA SER A 96 -2.82 16.35 7.43
C SER A 96 -2.32 16.82 6.07
N ASP A 97 -1.27 16.21 5.53
CA ASP A 97 -0.58 16.69 4.34
C ASP A 97 -0.84 15.83 3.10
N CYS A 98 -1.37 14.60 3.28
CA CYS A 98 -1.57 13.68 2.17
C CYS A 98 -2.63 12.62 2.45
N ILE A 99 -3.06 11.94 1.38
CA ILE A 99 -3.79 10.68 1.41
C ILE A 99 -2.89 9.55 0.94
N SER A 100 -2.87 8.43 1.67
CA SER A 100 -2.19 7.20 1.27
C SER A 100 -3.20 6.16 0.83
N LEU A 101 -3.23 5.84 -0.45
CA LEU A 101 -4.05 4.76 -1.01
C LEU A 101 -3.26 3.46 -0.94
N CYS A 102 -3.72 2.52 -0.11
CA CYS A 102 -3.03 1.27 0.18
C CYS A 102 -3.83 0.09 -0.35
N ASP A 103 -3.14 -0.77 -1.12
CA ASP A 103 -3.69 -2.00 -1.67
C ASP A 103 -3.72 -3.12 -0.62
N THR A 104 -4.79 -3.93 -0.65
CA THR A 104 -4.93 -5.14 0.17
C THR A 104 -4.79 -6.43 -0.64
N SER A 105 -4.62 -6.33 -1.96
CA SER A 105 -4.56 -7.49 -2.83
C SER A 105 -3.24 -8.25 -2.68
N GLY A 106 -3.23 -9.20 -1.76
CA GLY A 106 -2.51 -10.46 -1.88
C GLY A 106 -1.00 -10.50 -1.77
N SER A 107 -0.26 -9.42 -1.66
CA SER A 107 1.18 -9.48 -1.40
C SER A 107 1.50 -9.03 0.02
N HIS A 108 2.46 -9.70 0.66
CA HIS A 108 2.91 -9.42 2.03
C HIS A 108 3.43 -7.99 2.27
N PHE A 109 3.42 -7.15 1.23
CA PHE A 109 3.84 -5.76 1.29
C PHE A 109 2.70 -4.86 0.81
N LEU A 110 2.07 -4.14 1.74
CA LEU A 110 1.11 -3.08 1.43
C LEU A 110 1.76 -2.06 0.50
N LYS A 111 1.38 -2.08 -0.77
CA LYS A 111 1.80 -1.07 -1.73
C LYS A 111 0.91 0.14 -1.52
N CYS A 112 1.48 1.24 -1.03
CA CYS A 112 0.76 2.48 -0.82
C CYS A 112 1.24 3.55 -1.78
N THR A 113 0.28 4.28 -2.38
CA THR A 113 0.52 5.48 -3.17
C THR A 113 0.17 6.69 -2.32
N ASN A 114 1.12 7.60 -2.09
CA ASN A 114 0.91 8.81 -1.32
C ASN A 114 0.62 9.97 -2.29
N LEU A 115 -0.48 10.66 -2.07
CA LEU A 115 -0.92 11.80 -2.86
C LEU A 115 -1.02 13.01 -1.91
N LYS A 116 -0.24 14.07 -2.15
CA LYS A 116 -0.31 15.30 -1.35
C LYS A 116 -1.58 16.06 -1.68
N TRP A 117 -2.19 16.67 -0.68
CA TRP A 117 -3.37 17.51 -0.89
C TRP A 117 -3.09 18.67 -1.86
N THR A 118 -1.88 19.23 -1.81
CA THR A 118 -1.44 20.31 -2.70
C THR A 118 -1.37 19.94 -4.18
N ASP A 119 -1.31 18.63 -4.50
CA ASP A 119 -1.21 18.12 -5.85
C ASP A 119 -2.59 17.89 -6.49
N PHE A 120 -3.66 17.94 -5.70
CA PHE A 120 -5.02 17.88 -6.22
C PHE A 120 -5.39 19.21 -6.87
N ASP A 121 -6.10 19.10 -7.99
CA ASP A 121 -6.67 20.24 -8.73
C ASP A 121 -8.16 20.37 -8.42
N SER A 122 -8.90 19.32 -8.69
CA SER A 122 -10.35 19.34 -8.60
C SER A 122 -10.92 17.95 -8.36
N TYR A 123 -12.19 17.86 -7.99
CA TYR A 123 -12.91 16.61 -7.85
C TYR A 123 -14.36 16.72 -8.34
N ILE A 124 -14.97 15.56 -8.64
CA ILE A 124 -16.39 15.41 -8.92
C ILE A 124 -16.93 14.16 -8.21
N VAL A 125 -18.15 14.24 -7.69
CA VAL A 125 -18.87 13.08 -7.13
C VAL A 125 -19.63 12.41 -8.26
N LEU A 126 -19.20 11.21 -8.67
CA LEU A 126 -19.80 10.47 -9.77
C LEU A 126 -21.14 9.82 -9.40
N ASP A 127 -21.24 9.29 -8.16
CA ASP A 127 -22.44 8.63 -7.67
C ASP A 127 -22.51 8.63 -6.13
N LYS A 128 -23.37 7.75 -5.56
CA LYS A 128 -23.63 7.71 -4.10
C LYS A 128 -22.41 7.36 -3.23
N ASN A 129 -21.35 6.81 -3.81
CA ASN A 129 -20.20 6.29 -3.06
C ASN A 129 -18.84 6.47 -3.76
N ARG A 130 -18.79 7.10 -4.95
CA ARG A 130 -17.54 7.28 -5.69
C ARG A 130 -17.22 8.75 -5.93
N VAL A 131 -15.94 9.09 -5.74
CA VAL A 131 -15.36 10.39 -6.07
C VAL A 131 -14.29 10.20 -7.12
N CYS A 132 -14.34 10.97 -8.18
CA CYS A 132 -13.24 11.14 -9.10
C CYS A 132 -12.50 12.42 -8.74
N TYR A 133 -11.17 12.38 -8.83
CA TYR A 133 -10.32 13.56 -8.63
C TYR A 133 -9.35 13.71 -9.79
N LYS A 134 -8.95 14.95 -10.02
CA LYS A 134 -7.92 15.34 -10.96
C LYS A 134 -6.73 15.89 -10.19
N MET A 135 -5.54 15.50 -10.62
CA MET A 135 -4.28 16.04 -10.11
C MET A 135 -3.81 17.18 -11.00
N LYS A 136 -3.05 18.14 -10.46
CA LYS A 136 -2.38 19.20 -11.20
C LYS A 136 -1.46 18.68 -12.31
N SER A 137 -0.94 17.45 -12.15
CA SER A 137 -0.17 16.73 -13.17
C SER A 137 -1.01 16.26 -14.38
N GLY A 138 -2.34 16.45 -14.35
CA GLY A 138 -3.27 15.95 -15.37
C GLY A 138 -3.70 14.50 -15.19
N ASN A 139 -3.20 13.79 -14.16
CA ASN A 139 -3.64 12.43 -13.83
C ASN A 139 -5.01 12.47 -13.14
N TYR A 140 -5.80 11.41 -13.38
CA TYR A 140 -7.09 11.21 -12.73
C TYR A 140 -7.04 9.98 -11.83
N GLY A 141 -7.89 10.00 -10.81
CA GLY A 141 -8.13 8.83 -9.99
C GLY A 141 -9.56 8.75 -9.51
N ILE A 142 -9.98 7.56 -9.08
CA ILE A 142 -11.29 7.31 -8.49
C ILE A 142 -11.11 6.61 -7.16
N ILE A 143 -11.95 6.99 -6.20
CA ILE A 143 -12.02 6.39 -4.88
C ILE A 143 -13.47 5.98 -4.62
N GLY A 144 -13.70 4.68 -4.37
CA GLY A 144 -14.98 4.13 -3.95
C GLY A 144 -15.00 3.94 -2.43
N LEU A 145 -15.92 4.60 -1.73
CA LEU A 145 -15.97 4.71 -0.27
C LEU A 145 -16.97 3.76 0.42
N GLY A 146 -17.75 3.00 -0.33
CA GLY A 146 -18.66 1.99 0.18
C GLY A 146 -19.88 2.51 0.94
N SER A 147 -20.03 3.81 1.16
CA SER A 147 -21.26 4.38 1.72
C SER A 147 -21.37 5.89 1.53
N LYS A 148 -22.64 6.36 1.44
CA LYS A 148 -22.97 7.78 1.30
C LYS A 148 -22.49 8.64 2.48
N ILE A 149 -22.44 8.08 3.68
CA ILE A 149 -21.99 8.80 4.89
C ILE A 149 -20.48 9.03 4.81
N LYS A 150 -19.70 8.02 4.42
CA LYS A 150 -18.26 8.14 4.24
C LYS A 150 -17.94 9.13 3.12
N LEU A 151 -18.70 9.09 2.01
CA LEU A 151 -18.58 10.03 0.92
C LEU A 151 -18.75 11.47 1.38
N LYS A 152 -19.83 11.78 2.12
CA LYS A 152 -20.06 13.13 2.65
C LYS A 152 -18.92 13.62 3.53
N THR A 153 -18.37 12.74 4.37
CA THR A 153 -17.24 13.09 5.24
C THR A 153 -15.95 13.30 4.44
N PHE A 154 -15.73 12.50 3.39
CA PHE A 154 -14.58 12.62 2.52
C PHE A 154 -14.65 13.90 1.67
N VAL A 155 -15.83 14.25 1.14
CA VAL A 155 -16.07 15.51 0.42
C VAL A 155 -15.81 16.73 1.31
N LYS A 156 -16.24 16.69 2.59
CA LYS A 156 -15.90 17.75 3.55
C LYS A 156 -14.39 17.90 3.74
N LEU A 157 -13.67 16.79 3.72
CA LEU A 157 -12.21 16.81 3.82
C LEU A 157 -11.58 17.42 2.56
N LEU A 158 -12.04 17.07 1.36
CA LEU A 158 -11.55 17.69 0.11
C LEU A 158 -11.78 19.20 0.14
N ASN A 159 -12.96 19.64 0.56
CA ASN A 159 -13.28 21.06 0.67
C ASN A 159 -12.42 21.78 1.73
N SER A 160 -12.06 21.11 2.84
CA SER A 160 -11.17 21.72 3.86
C SER A 160 -9.73 21.92 3.35
N HIS A 161 -9.35 21.23 2.28
CA HIS A 161 -8.08 21.41 1.59
C HIS A 161 -8.22 22.30 0.31
N GLU A 162 -9.34 23.03 0.19
CA GLU A 162 -9.61 23.97 -0.90
C GLU A 162 -9.59 23.33 -2.30
N ILE A 163 -9.84 22.01 -2.38
CA ILE A 163 -9.92 21.30 -3.66
C ILE A 163 -11.27 21.61 -4.30
N VAL A 164 -11.24 22.05 -5.56
CA VAL A 164 -12.44 22.57 -6.25
C VAL A 164 -13.42 21.45 -6.59
N ASP A 165 -14.69 21.62 -6.18
CA ASP A 165 -15.82 20.79 -6.64
C ASP A 165 -16.27 21.28 -8.01
N VAL A 166 -16.15 20.44 -9.04
CA VAL A 166 -16.46 20.82 -10.44
C VAL A 166 -17.95 20.77 -10.74
N ARG A 167 -18.78 20.23 -9.84
CA ARG A 167 -20.24 20.17 -10.04
C ARG A 167 -20.84 21.58 -10.15
N ASN A 168 -21.75 21.71 -11.09
CA ASN A 168 -22.43 22.99 -11.42
C ASN A 168 -21.47 24.09 -11.93
N THR A 169 -20.31 23.71 -12.47
CA THR A 169 -19.42 24.63 -13.20
C THR A 169 -19.58 24.41 -14.69
N GLU A 170 -19.21 25.42 -15.47
CA GLU A 170 -19.22 25.33 -16.96
C GLU A 170 -18.32 24.17 -17.48
N ASN A 171 -17.40 23.68 -16.66
CA ASN A 171 -16.46 22.61 -17.00
C ASN A 171 -16.96 21.20 -16.62
N GLU A 172 -18.15 21.06 -16.01
CA GLU A 172 -18.66 19.77 -15.53
C GLU A 172 -18.74 18.73 -16.64
N GLN A 173 -19.37 19.06 -17.78
CA GLN A 173 -19.51 18.13 -18.90
C GLN A 173 -18.16 17.69 -19.48
N VAL A 174 -17.25 18.66 -19.70
CA VAL A 174 -15.91 18.37 -20.23
C VAL A 174 -15.12 17.48 -19.27
N TYR A 175 -15.28 17.71 -17.97
CA TYR A 175 -14.65 16.90 -16.93
C TYR A 175 -15.22 15.47 -16.90
N GLU A 176 -16.54 15.30 -16.97
CA GLU A 176 -17.18 13.99 -17.00
C GLU A 176 -16.80 13.18 -18.25
N GLU A 177 -16.78 13.82 -19.41
CA GLU A 177 -16.36 13.16 -20.67
C GLU A 177 -14.90 12.70 -20.62
N ASP A 178 -13.99 13.55 -20.12
CA ASP A 178 -12.56 13.25 -20.02
C ASP A 178 -12.30 12.14 -19.00
N VAL A 179 -13.01 12.17 -17.86
CA VAL A 179 -12.99 11.14 -16.83
C VAL A 179 -13.52 9.82 -17.37
N THR A 180 -14.69 9.83 -18.02
CA THR A 180 -15.32 8.62 -18.55
C THR A 180 -14.42 7.97 -19.60
N ARG A 181 -13.86 8.74 -20.52
CA ARG A 181 -12.96 8.26 -21.55
C ARG A 181 -11.67 7.66 -20.98
N LYS A 182 -11.09 8.27 -19.93
CA LYS A 182 -9.87 7.76 -19.27
C LYS A 182 -10.16 6.52 -18.44
N LEU A 183 -11.30 6.50 -17.74
CA LEU A 183 -11.75 5.35 -16.98
C LEU A 183 -12.06 4.14 -17.85
N GLU A 184 -12.71 4.32 -18.98
CA GLU A 184 -12.94 3.24 -19.92
C GLU A 184 -11.65 2.60 -20.40
N ARG A 185 -10.58 3.40 -20.62
CA ARG A 185 -9.25 2.88 -20.96
C ARG A 185 -8.62 2.06 -19.84
N VAL A 186 -8.83 2.46 -18.58
CA VAL A 186 -8.32 1.71 -17.41
C VAL A 186 -9.16 0.47 -17.13
N MET A 187 -10.47 0.50 -17.42
CA MET A 187 -11.37 -0.64 -17.20
C MET A 187 -11.30 -1.70 -18.30
N LYS A 188 -10.86 -1.34 -19.51
CA LYS A 188 -10.67 -2.27 -20.63
C LYS A 188 -9.31 -3.01 -20.63
N LYS A 189 -8.36 -2.61 -19.79
CA LYS A 189 -7.11 -3.33 -19.51
C LYS A 189 -7.26 -4.23 -18.30
#